data_733f269b94d4b780b999ded404247f1d
#
_entry.id   733f269b94d4b780b999ded404247f1d
#
_cell.length_a   1.000
_cell.length_b   1.000
_cell.length_c   1.000
_cell.angle_alpha   90.00
_cell.angle_beta   90.00
_cell.angle_gamma   90.00
#
_symmetry.space_group_name_H-M   'P 1'
#
loop_
_entity.id
_entity.type
_entity.pdbx_description
1 polymer ?
#
loop_
_entity_poly.entity_id
_entity_poly.type
_entity_poly.pdbx_seq_one_letter_code
_entity_poly.pdbx_strand_id
1 'polypeptide(L)'
;MARQGQDYVLSPDRGISEYDYYKERLSQLYVYGRDDVKVMAGWIVTAPQDLAPERYDDFFCATYDFLADRYGEENVIQAIVHDDEGGQPHLHFCFIPVVEDKKHDEGYKVCANEVLDRRELRNFHPDLQKYLNANGLEDAHVMTGVTRAQGGNRTVAQLKAAREEEYQQEEHPALYFGESSGPELHF
;
A
#
# COMPACT_ATOMS: atom_id res chain seq x y z
N MET A 1 21.18 3.33 9.97
CA MET A 1 20.34 4.07 10.95
C MET A 1 18.93 3.98 10.44
N ALA A 2 18.00 3.46 11.21
CA ALA A 2 16.59 3.38 10.83
C ALA A 2 16.03 4.81 10.62
N ARG A 3 15.27 5.01 9.53
CA ARG A 3 14.66 6.30 9.15
C ARG A 3 13.32 6.53 9.85
N GLN A 4 13.13 5.99 11.05
CA GLN A 4 11.86 6.01 11.78
C GLN A 4 11.31 7.43 11.95
N GLY A 5 10.03 7.62 11.62
CA GLY A 5 9.31 8.88 11.78
C GLY A 5 9.65 9.95 10.74
N GLN A 6 10.12 9.57 9.56
CA GLN A 6 10.35 10.49 8.44
C GLN A 6 9.95 9.85 7.11
N ASP A 7 9.27 10.60 6.28
CA ASP A 7 8.99 10.21 4.90
C ASP A 7 10.27 10.13 4.08
N TYR A 8 10.35 9.16 3.17
CA TYR A 8 11.48 9.02 2.29
C TYR A 8 11.11 8.43 0.92
N VAL A 9 11.90 8.80 -0.09
CA VAL A 9 11.70 8.41 -1.49
C VAL A 9 12.57 7.20 -1.81
N LEU A 10 11.98 6.20 -2.48
CA LEU A 10 12.66 5.01 -3.00
C LEU A 10 12.85 5.05 -4.52
N SER A 11 12.00 5.80 -5.23
CA SER A 11 12.17 5.97 -6.68
C SER A 11 13.50 6.66 -7.02
N PRO A 12 14.15 6.30 -8.15
CA PRO A 12 15.42 6.90 -8.55
C PRO A 12 15.29 8.41 -8.77
N ASP A 13 16.30 9.17 -8.35
CA ASP A 13 16.43 10.56 -8.77
C ASP A 13 16.80 10.60 -10.27
N ARG A 14 15.91 11.13 -11.09
CA ARG A 14 16.08 11.23 -12.54
C ARG A 14 16.58 12.60 -12.99
N GLY A 15 16.89 13.51 -12.06
CA GLY A 15 17.36 14.87 -12.32
C GLY A 15 16.31 15.82 -12.94
N ILE A 16 15.05 15.39 -13.03
CA ILE A 16 13.89 16.17 -13.47
C ILE A 16 12.72 15.91 -12.51
N SER A 17 11.69 16.76 -12.55
CA SER A 17 10.50 16.53 -11.72
C SER A 17 9.76 15.25 -12.11
N GLU A 18 9.08 14.60 -11.16
CA GLU A 18 8.25 13.42 -11.42
C GLU A 18 7.19 13.71 -12.49
N TYR A 19 6.66 14.93 -12.52
CA TYR A 19 5.69 15.34 -13.53
C TYR A 19 6.31 15.46 -14.93
N ASP A 20 7.53 15.98 -15.06
CA ASP A 20 8.22 16.06 -16.34
C ASP A 20 8.64 14.68 -16.82
N TYR A 21 9.14 13.82 -15.93
CA TYR A 21 9.43 12.43 -16.24
C TYR A 21 8.17 11.67 -16.69
N TYR A 22 7.06 11.84 -15.98
CA TYR A 22 5.78 11.26 -16.38
C TYR A 22 5.36 11.66 -17.79
N LYS A 23 5.46 12.94 -18.15
CA LYS A 23 5.16 13.42 -19.51
C LYS A 23 6.10 12.84 -20.56
N GLU A 24 7.40 12.83 -20.25
CA GLU A 24 8.42 12.24 -21.12
C GLU A 24 8.13 10.76 -21.38
N ARG A 25 7.89 10.00 -20.33
CA ARG A 25 7.57 8.57 -20.46
C ARG A 25 6.28 8.31 -21.24
N LEU A 26 5.22 9.06 -20.98
CA LEU A 26 3.97 8.96 -21.75
C LEU A 26 4.15 9.27 -23.23
N SER A 27 5.04 10.20 -23.60
CA SER A 27 5.30 10.54 -25.01
C SER A 27 5.94 9.40 -25.81
N GLN A 28 6.49 8.39 -25.14
CA GLN A 28 7.11 7.19 -25.75
C GLN A 28 6.12 6.03 -25.91
N LEU A 29 4.88 6.20 -25.49
CA LEU A 29 3.88 5.15 -25.39
C LEU A 29 2.63 5.51 -26.19
N TYR A 30 2.01 4.51 -26.81
CA TYR A 30 0.69 4.71 -27.38
C TYR A 30 -0.37 4.86 -26.28
N VAL A 31 -1.13 5.95 -26.30
CA VAL A 31 -2.22 6.23 -25.38
C VAL A 31 -3.49 6.47 -26.19
N TYR A 32 -4.55 5.70 -25.90
CA TYR A 32 -5.83 5.91 -26.57
C TYR A 32 -6.41 7.30 -26.26
N GLY A 33 -6.88 8.00 -27.29
CA GLY A 33 -7.47 9.34 -27.17
C GLY A 33 -8.89 9.37 -26.59
N ARG A 34 -9.09 8.73 -25.43
CA ARG A 34 -10.37 8.69 -24.71
C ARG A 34 -10.19 9.22 -23.31
N ASP A 35 -11.18 9.91 -22.76
CA ASP A 35 -11.14 10.54 -21.44
C ASP A 35 -11.14 9.52 -20.27
N ASP A 36 -11.54 8.26 -20.53
CA ASP A 36 -11.63 7.21 -19.52
C ASP A 36 -10.33 6.39 -19.36
N VAL A 37 -9.30 6.66 -20.15
CA VAL A 37 -8.02 5.95 -20.08
C VAL A 37 -7.31 6.24 -18.77
N LYS A 38 -7.00 5.19 -18.01
CA LYS A 38 -6.21 5.29 -16.79
C LYS A 38 -4.74 5.23 -17.16
N VAL A 39 -4.09 6.40 -17.16
CA VAL A 39 -2.68 6.56 -17.55
C VAL A 39 -1.71 6.39 -16.39
N MET A 40 -2.21 6.33 -15.16
CA MET A 40 -1.43 6.07 -13.96
C MET A 40 -2.20 5.11 -13.04
N ALA A 41 -1.46 4.23 -12.40
CA ALA A 41 -1.95 3.30 -11.40
C ALA A 41 -1.01 3.34 -10.17
N GLY A 42 -1.45 2.79 -9.05
CA GLY A 42 -0.62 2.75 -7.86
C GLY A 42 -1.00 1.62 -6.91
N TRP A 43 -0.01 1.22 -6.13
CA TRP A 43 -0.15 0.35 -4.98
C TRP A 43 0.11 1.13 -3.70
N ILE A 44 -0.63 0.77 -2.66
CA ILE A 44 -0.32 1.14 -1.29
C ILE A 44 0.01 -0.15 -0.56
N VAL A 45 1.25 -0.27 -0.08
CA VAL A 45 1.71 -1.45 0.64
C VAL A 45 2.07 -1.04 2.07
N THR A 46 1.26 -1.47 3.01
CA THR A 46 1.44 -1.19 4.44
C THR A 46 2.37 -2.23 5.06
N ALA A 47 3.28 -1.80 5.93
CA ALA A 47 4.13 -2.71 6.69
C ALA A 47 3.26 -3.64 7.56
N PRO A 48 3.60 -4.95 7.67
CA PRO A 48 2.90 -5.86 8.56
C PRO A 48 2.97 -5.40 10.02
N GLN A 49 1.89 -5.57 10.78
CA GLN A 49 1.81 -5.12 12.19
C GLN A 49 2.76 -5.89 13.13
N ASP A 50 3.11 -7.11 12.75
CA ASP A 50 3.99 -8.01 13.48
C ASP A 50 5.47 -7.87 13.06
N LEU A 51 5.77 -7.07 12.04
CA LEU A 51 7.15 -6.79 11.61
C LEU A 51 7.81 -5.79 12.56
N ALA A 52 9.02 -6.13 13.03
CA ALA A 52 9.79 -5.24 13.89
C ALA A 52 10.17 -3.93 13.15
N PRO A 53 10.05 -2.75 13.80
CA PRO A 53 10.32 -1.45 13.16
C PRO A 53 11.70 -1.33 12.52
N GLU A 54 12.70 -2.02 13.06
CA GLU A 54 14.08 -2.05 12.52
C GLU A 54 14.17 -2.73 11.16
N ARG A 55 13.11 -3.47 10.76
CA ARG A 55 13.01 -4.19 9.48
C ARG A 55 12.23 -3.42 8.42
N TYR A 56 11.64 -2.27 8.76
CA TYR A 56 10.81 -1.52 7.81
C TYR A 56 11.58 -1.04 6.58
N ASP A 57 12.80 -0.54 6.74
CA ASP A 57 13.63 -0.12 5.60
C ASP A 57 13.89 -1.31 4.64
N ASP A 58 14.26 -2.47 5.16
CA ASP A 58 14.49 -3.68 4.36
C ASP A 58 13.20 -4.12 3.64
N PHE A 59 12.07 -4.09 4.36
CA PHE A 59 10.77 -4.46 3.82
C PHE A 59 10.34 -3.54 2.68
N PHE A 60 10.45 -2.22 2.85
CA PHE A 60 10.03 -1.27 1.81
C PHE A 60 10.99 -1.27 0.63
N CYS A 61 12.29 -1.42 0.83
CA CYS A 61 13.25 -1.59 -0.26
C CYS A 61 12.94 -2.85 -1.09
N ALA A 62 12.77 -4.00 -0.45
CA ALA A 62 12.44 -5.24 -1.14
C ALA A 62 11.07 -5.17 -1.83
N THR A 63 10.09 -4.49 -1.23
CA THR A 63 8.77 -4.26 -1.85
C THR A 63 8.88 -3.36 -3.08
N TYR A 64 9.70 -2.31 -3.01
CA TYR A 64 9.99 -1.45 -4.16
C TYR A 64 10.62 -2.25 -5.31
N ASP A 65 11.66 -3.03 -5.03
CA ASP A 65 12.35 -3.85 -6.03
C ASP A 65 11.38 -4.83 -6.71
N PHE A 66 10.55 -5.52 -5.91
CA PHE A 66 9.50 -6.39 -6.43
C PHE A 66 8.53 -5.67 -7.38
N LEU A 67 8.10 -4.46 -7.02
CA LEU A 67 7.16 -3.67 -7.81
C LEU A 67 7.82 -3.11 -9.08
N ALA A 68 9.06 -2.64 -8.98
CA ALA A 68 9.83 -2.12 -10.10
C ALA A 68 10.14 -3.22 -11.13
N ASP A 69 10.54 -4.40 -10.68
CA ASP A 69 10.75 -5.58 -11.55
C ASP A 69 9.45 -6.01 -12.23
N ARG A 70 8.32 -5.93 -11.52
CA ARG A 70 7.02 -6.42 -12.00
C ARG A 70 6.37 -5.50 -13.04
N TYR A 71 6.51 -4.18 -12.90
CA TYR A 71 5.85 -3.20 -13.76
C TYR A 71 6.82 -2.41 -14.67
N GLY A 72 8.12 -2.66 -14.53
CA GLY A 72 9.20 -1.96 -15.22
C GLY A 72 9.64 -0.70 -14.48
N GLU A 73 10.92 -0.61 -14.11
CA GLU A 73 11.48 0.54 -13.38
C GLU A 73 11.32 1.85 -14.16
N GLU A 74 11.41 1.79 -15.49
CA GLU A 74 11.20 2.92 -16.37
C GLU A 74 9.76 3.47 -16.36
N ASN A 75 8.81 2.68 -15.87
CA ASN A 75 7.41 3.08 -15.73
C ASN A 75 7.08 3.64 -14.34
N VAL A 76 8.00 3.51 -13.38
CA VAL A 76 7.82 4.05 -12.02
C VAL A 76 7.92 5.56 -12.04
N ILE A 77 6.88 6.22 -11.58
CA ILE A 77 6.83 7.69 -11.50
C ILE A 77 7.28 8.16 -10.12
N GLN A 78 6.77 7.51 -9.07
CA GLN A 78 7.07 7.89 -7.70
C GLN A 78 6.91 6.68 -6.77
N ALA A 79 7.81 6.56 -5.80
CA ALA A 79 7.70 5.62 -4.71
C ALA A 79 8.12 6.32 -3.40
N ILE A 80 7.17 6.56 -2.50
CA ILE A 80 7.39 7.26 -1.23
C ILE A 80 6.89 6.38 -0.10
N VAL A 81 7.72 6.23 0.93
CA VAL A 81 7.33 5.64 2.21
C VAL A 81 6.91 6.77 3.15
N HIS A 82 5.69 6.66 3.68
CA HIS A 82 5.16 7.52 4.73
C HIS A 82 5.32 6.81 6.08
N ASP A 83 6.10 7.40 6.98
CA ASP A 83 6.41 6.87 8.32
C ASP A 83 6.14 7.89 9.44
N ASP A 84 5.68 9.10 9.11
CA ASP A 84 5.36 10.18 10.06
C ASP A 84 3.86 10.36 10.33
N GLU A 85 3.01 9.74 9.51
CA GLU A 85 1.56 9.81 9.65
C GLU A 85 1.07 8.86 10.75
N GLY A 86 0.82 9.24 11.95
CA GLY A 86 0.27 8.51 13.11
C GLY A 86 -0.50 7.18 12.88
N GLY A 87 -0.10 6.40 11.87
CA GLY A 87 -0.61 5.11 11.40
C GLY A 87 0.52 4.11 11.18
N GLN A 88 0.18 2.97 10.55
CA GLN A 88 1.17 1.98 10.15
C GLN A 88 1.97 2.54 8.95
N PRO A 89 3.32 2.47 8.94
CA PRO A 89 4.13 2.90 7.81
C PRO A 89 3.69 2.23 6.51
N HIS A 90 3.71 2.97 5.41
CA HIS A 90 3.23 2.45 4.14
C HIS A 90 3.93 3.09 2.94
N LEU A 91 4.13 2.28 1.90
CA LEU A 91 4.68 2.69 0.62
C LEU A 91 3.56 3.09 -0.33
N HIS A 92 3.62 4.30 -0.88
CA HIS A 92 2.89 4.70 -2.09
C HIS A 92 3.77 4.47 -3.31
N PHE A 93 3.36 3.58 -4.20
CA PHE A 93 4.07 3.27 -5.44
C PHE A 93 3.19 3.62 -6.63
N CYS A 94 3.59 4.62 -7.42
CA CYS A 94 2.86 5.12 -8.59
C CYS A 94 3.62 4.80 -9.88
N PHE A 95 2.91 4.27 -10.89
CA PHE A 95 3.52 3.85 -12.15
C PHE A 95 2.56 4.00 -13.34
N ILE A 96 3.11 4.04 -14.56
CA ILE A 96 2.35 3.97 -15.80
C ILE A 96 2.10 2.50 -16.14
N PRO A 97 0.84 2.04 -16.29
CA PRO A 97 0.54 0.64 -16.59
C PRO A 97 0.76 0.35 -18.09
N VAL A 98 1.93 -0.17 -18.41
CA VAL A 98 2.42 -0.41 -19.77
C VAL A 98 2.31 -1.88 -20.15
N VAL A 99 1.86 -2.17 -21.37
CA VAL A 99 1.85 -3.51 -21.98
C VAL A 99 2.44 -3.44 -23.40
N GLU A 100 3.00 -4.58 -23.87
CA GLU A 100 3.41 -4.69 -25.26
C GLU A 100 2.24 -4.45 -26.22
N ASP A 101 2.49 -3.72 -27.28
CA ASP A 101 1.52 -3.48 -28.35
C ASP A 101 2.13 -3.69 -29.72
N LYS A 102 1.63 -4.68 -30.46
CA LYS A 102 2.07 -5.01 -31.81
C LYS A 102 1.35 -4.24 -32.93
N LYS A 103 0.39 -3.35 -32.53
CA LYS A 103 -0.48 -2.66 -33.50
C LYS A 103 -0.03 -1.24 -33.79
N HIS A 104 0.71 -0.61 -32.88
CA HIS A 104 1.17 0.75 -32.98
C HIS A 104 2.70 0.80 -33.03
N ASP A 105 3.24 1.84 -33.66
CA ASP A 105 4.67 1.98 -33.96
C ASP A 105 5.53 2.15 -32.69
N GLU A 106 4.92 2.62 -31.59
CA GLU A 106 5.58 2.74 -30.29
C GLU A 106 5.98 1.40 -29.68
N GLY A 107 5.36 0.29 -30.11
CA GLY A 107 5.61 -1.05 -29.61
C GLY A 107 5.04 -1.33 -28.22
N TYR A 108 4.59 -0.30 -27.52
CA TYR A 108 4.00 -0.35 -26.18
C TYR A 108 2.81 0.60 -26.08
N LYS A 109 1.82 0.20 -25.25
CA LYS A 109 0.64 1.04 -24.97
C LYS A 109 0.35 1.11 -23.48
N VAL A 110 -0.37 2.16 -23.08
CA VAL A 110 -0.93 2.29 -21.75
C VAL A 110 -2.25 1.54 -21.64
N CYS A 111 -2.36 0.58 -20.72
CA CYS A 111 -3.59 -0.18 -20.48
C CYS A 111 -3.70 -0.73 -19.06
N ALA A 112 -4.27 0.04 -18.15
CA ALA A 112 -4.43 -0.37 -16.74
C ALA A 112 -5.23 -1.67 -16.58
N ASN A 113 -6.25 -1.91 -17.41
CA ASN A 113 -7.10 -3.11 -17.32
C ASN A 113 -6.37 -4.41 -17.73
N GLU A 114 -5.33 -4.31 -18.58
CA GLU A 114 -4.52 -5.46 -18.96
C GLU A 114 -3.42 -5.72 -17.91
N VAL A 115 -2.85 -4.66 -17.30
CA VAL A 115 -1.82 -4.78 -16.26
C VAL A 115 -2.41 -5.21 -14.92
N LEU A 116 -3.52 -4.57 -14.50
CA LEU A 116 -4.17 -4.80 -13.21
C LEU A 116 -5.46 -5.61 -13.38
N ASP A 117 -5.36 -6.74 -14.04
CA ASP A 117 -6.48 -7.66 -14.24
C ASP A 117 -6.79 -8.47 -12.96
N ARG A 118 -7.85 -9.29 -13.00
CA ARG A 118 -8.25 -10.13 -11.86
C ARG A 118 -7.19 -11.16 -11.46
N ARG A 119 -6.36 -11.62 -12.39
CA ARG A 119 -5.29 -12.57 -12.14
C ARG A 119 -4.16 -11.87 -11.40
N GLU A 120 -3.77 -10.70 -11.86
CA GLU A 120 -2.78 -9.86 -11.22
C GLU A 120 -3.17 -9.55 -9.77
N LEU A 121 -4.38 -9.03 -9.54
CA LEU A 121 -4.87 -8.71 -8.19
C LEU A 121 -4.93 -9.93 -7.26
N ARG A 122 -5.18 -11.13 -7.79
CA ARG A 122 -5.18 -12.37 -7.01
C ARG A 122 -3.79 -12.83 -6.62
N ASN A 123 -2.84 -12.68 -7.53
CA ASN A 123 -1.48 -13.22 -7.37
C ASN A 123 -0.54 -12.25 -6.66
N PHE A 124 -0.88 -10.99 -6.61
CA PHE A 124 -0.01 -9.92 -6.06
C PHE A 124 0.54 -10.27 -4.66
N HIS A 125 -0.32 -10.50 -3.67
CA HIS A 125 0.13 -10.80 -2.31
C HIS A 125 0.91 -12.12 -2.19
N PRO A 126 0.46 -13.25 -2.80
CA PRO A 126 1.25 -14.48 -2.81
C PRO A 126 2.64 -14.31 -3.44
N ASP A 127 2.73 -13.57 -4.55
CA ASP A 127 3.99 -13.34 -5.24
C ASP A 127 4.92 -12.43 -4.41
N LEU A 128 4.37 -11.36 -3.82
CA LEU A 128 5.12 -10.48 -2.92
C LEU A 128 5.64 -11.27 -1.70
N GLN A 129 4.80 -12.07 -1.05
CA GLN A 129 5.24 -12.90 0.09
C GLN A 129 6.37 -13.84 -0.30
N LYS A 130 6.27 -14.48 -1.47
CA LYS A 130 7.33 -15.35 -1.99
C LYS A 130 8.63 -14.59 -2.22
N TYR A 131 8.55 -13.38 -2.77
CA TYR A 131 9.70 -12.51 -3.02
C TYR A 131 10.36 -12.09 -1.70
N LEU A 132 9.58 -11.64 -0.73
CA LEU A 132 10.07 -11.26 0.60
C LEU A 132 10.78 -12.42 1.29
N ASN A 133 10.20 -13.62 1.29
CA ASN A 133 10.83 -14.81 1.86
C ASN A 133 12.17 -15.13 1.17
N ALA A 134 12.26 -14.99 -0.16
CA ALA A 134 13.49 -15.23 -0.90
C ALA A 134 14.59 -14.20 -0.60
N ASN A 135 14.22 -13.03 -0.05
CA ASN A 135 15.14 -11.94 0.32
C ASN A 135 15.35 -11.83 1.85
N GLY A 136 15.09 -12.90 2.62
CA GLY A 136 15.37 -12.95 4.06
C GLY A 136 14.39 -12.15 4.92
N LEU A 137 13.15 -11.96 4.43
CA LEU A 137 12.06 -11.25 5.10
C LEU A 137 10.87 -12.21 5.36
N GLU A 138 11.18 -13.41 5.86
CA GLU A 138 10.17 -14.43 6.17
C GLU A 138 9.25 -14.00 7.33
N ASP A 139 9.71 -13.08 8.16
CA ASP A 139 8.97 -12.44 9.25
C ASP A 139 7.97 -11.38 8.78
N ALA A 140 8.06 -10.93 7.53
CA ALA A 140 7.14 -9.97 6.94
C ALA A 140 5.91 -10.68 6.35
N HIS A 141 4.82 -10.79 7.12
CA HIS A 141 3.61 -11.51 6.70
C HIS A 141 2.60 -10.60 6.00
N VAL A 142 2.69 -10.47 4.67
CA VAL A 142 1.78 -9.63 3.85
C VAL A 142 0.44 -10.30 3.51
N MET A 143 0.26 -11.59 3.86
CA MET A 143 -0.97 -12.35 3.60
C MET A 143 -2.03 -12.21 4.72
N THR A 144 -1.85 -11.29 5.66
CA THR A 144 -2.69 -11.12 6.86
C THR A 144 -3.98 -10.33 6.63
N GLY A 145 -4.35 -10.09 5.37
CA GLY A 145 -5.57 -9.34 5.04
C GLY A 145 -6.83 -9.92 5.68
N VAL A 146 -7.69 -9.06 6.23
CA VAL A 146 -8.97 -9.44 6.82
C VAL A 146 -9.84 -10.13 5.76
N THR A 147 -10.10 -11.42 5.94
CA THR A 147 -10.92 -12.20 5.02
C THR A 147 -12.40 -11.83 5.16
N ARG A 148 -13.21 -12.14 4.14
CA ARG A 148 -14.66 -11.96 4.20
C ARG A 148 -15.31 -12.74 5.36
N ALA A 149 -14.72 -13.88 5.74
CA ALA A 149 -15.13 -14.68 6.90
C ALA A 149 -14.85 -13.98 8.24
N GLN A 150 -13.89 -13.07 8.28
CA GLN A 150 -13.53 -12.25 9.46
C GLN A 150 -14.23 -10.88 9.46
N GLY A 151 -15.29 -10.71 8.66
CA GLY A 151 -16.08 -9.47 8.60
C GLY A 151 -15.73 -8.54 7.44
N GLY A 152 -14.71 -8.85 6.63
CA GLY A 152 -14.26 -8.04 5.49
C GLY A 152 -13.59 -6.72 5.90
N ASN A 153 -13.22 -5.91 4.93
CA ASN A 153 -12.60 -4.61 5.15
C ASN A 153 -13.59 -3.62 5.77
N ARG A 154 -13.19 -2.97 6.85
CA ARG A 154 -13.95 -1.86 7.44
C ARG A 154 -13.81 -0.61 6.57
N THR A 155 -14.87 0.17 6.45
CA THR A 155 -14.82 1.49 5.83
C THR A 155 -14.02 2.46 6.72
N VAL A 156 -13.48 3.53 6.12
CA VAL A 156 -12.77 4.58 6.87
C VAL A 156 -13.66 5.18 7.99
N ALA A 157 -14.96 5.30 7.74
CA ALA A 157 -15.92 5.77 8.75
C ALA A 157 -16.03 4.79 9.94
N GLN A 158 -16.07 3.48 9.67
CA GLN A 158 -16.10 2.44 10.72
C GLN A 158 -14.78 2.37 11.51
N LEU A 159 -13.64 2.59 10.85
CA LEU A 159 -12.34 2.64 11.53
C LEU A 159 -12.22 3.88 12.42
N LYS A 160 -12.70 5.05 11.96
CA LYS A 160 -12.72 6.27 12.78
C LYS A 160 -13.65 6.13 13.98
N ALA A 161 -14.85 5.58 13.79
CA ALA A 161 -15.80 5.36 14.88
C ALA A 161 -15.24 4.38 15.94
N ALA A 162 -14.61 3.28 15.52
CA ALA A 162 -13.98 2.33 16.44
C ALA A 162 -12.83 2.98 17.24
N ARG A 163 -12.03 3.82 16.61
CA ARG A 163 -10.95 4.58 17.28
C ARG A 163 -11.47 5.59 18.29
N GLU A 164 -12.58 6.26 17.97
CA GLU A 164 -13.23 7.21 18.84
C GLU A 164 -13.86 6.55 20.07
N GLU A 165 -14.44 5.36 19.89
CA GLU A 165 -14.96 4.51 21.00
C GLU A 165 -13.82 4.02 21.90
N GLU A 166 -12.70 3.57 21.32
CA GLU A 166 -11.51 3.13 22.06
C GLU A 166 -10.90 4.27 22.89
N TYR A 167 -10.76 5.46 22.31
CA TYR A 167 -10.27 6.65 22.99
C TYR A 167 -11.17 7.09 24.15
N GLN A 168 -12.50 7.03 23.97
CA GLN A 168 -13.45 7.36 25.05
C GLN A 168 -13.42 6.34 26.19
N GLN A 169 -13.15 5.07 25.90
CA GLN A 169 -13.00 4.01 26.92
C GLN A 169 -11.71 4.16 27.73
N GLU A 170 -10.63 4.63 27.11
CA GLU A 170 -9.36 4.88 27.79
C GLU A 170 -9.39 6.14 28.67
N GLU A 171 -10.04 7.22 28.23
CA GLU A 171 -10.13 8.49 28.99
C GLU A 171 -11.20 8.46 30.09
N HIS A 172 -12.25 7.66 29.97
CA HIS A 172 -13.37 7.59 30.92
C HIS A 172 -13.79 6.18 31.30
N PRO A 173 -12.88 5.34 31.86
CA PRO A 173 -13.21 3.97 32.23
C PRO A 173 -14.34 3.84 33.26
N ALA A 174 -14.61 4.87 34.04
CA ALA A 174 -15.63 4.85 35.10
C ALA A 174 -17.10 4.92 34.60
N LEU A 175 -17.33 5.25 33.33
CA LEU A 175 -18.69 5.36 32.77
C LEU A 175 -19.23 4.04 32.23
N TYR A 176 -18.38 3.00 32.08
CA TYR A 176 -18.75 1.71 31.49
C TYR A 176 -18.92 0.56 32.49
N PHE A 177 -18.49 0.72 33.75
CA PHE A 177 -18.80 -0.23 34.80
C PHE A 177 -20.12 0.19 35.44
N GLY A 178 -21.24 -0.33 34.87
CA GLY A 178 -22.55 -0.18 35.45
C GLY A 178 -22.57 -0.65 36.93
N GLU A 179 -23.26 0.13 37.75
CA GLU A 179 -23.50 -0.12 39.17
C GLU A 179 -23.88 -1.59 39.38
N SER A 180 -22.97 -2.39 39.99
CA SER A 180 -23.37 -3.64 40.58
C SER A 180 -24.10 -3.28 41.88
N SER A 181 -25.42 -3.46 41.87
CA SER A 181 -26.27 -3.42 43.06
C SER A 181 -25.67 -4.29 44.17
N GLY A 182 -25.22 -3.64 45.24
CA GLY A 182 -24.82 -4.29 46.47
C GLY A 182 -26.00 -4.98 47.12
N PRO A 183 -25.76 -6.03 47.95
CA PRO A 183 -26.83 -6.79 48.57
C PRO A 183 -27.54 -5.92 49.65
N GLU A 184 -28.87 -5.84 49.55
CA GLU A 184 -29.71 -5.33 50.63
C GLU A 184 -29.55 -6.19 51.88
N LEU A 185 -29.05 -5.59 52.95
CA LEU A 185 -29.08 -6.14 54.28
C LEU A 185 -30.43 -5.81 54.96
N HIS A 186 -31.29 -6.81 55.04
CA HIS A 186 -32.46 -6.75 55.91
C HIS A 186 -32.03 -6.98 57.37
N PHE A 187 -32.35 -6.01 58.21
CA PHE A 187 -32.44 -6.19 59.68
C PHE A 187 -33.91 -6.32 60.10
#